data_87e7d0ab0b0abafac317e09f06eea1d5
#
_entry.id   87e7d0ab0b0abafac317e09f06eea1d5
#
_cell.length_a   1.000
_cell.length_b   1.000
_cell.length_c   1.000
_cell.angle_alpha   90.00
_cell.angle_beta   90.00
_cell.angle_gamma   90.00
#
_symmetry.space_group_name_H-M   'P 1'
#
loop_
_entity.id
_entity.type
_entity.pdbx_description
1 polymer ?
#
loop_
_entity_poly.entity_id
_entity_poly.type
_entity_poly.pdbx_seq_one_letter_code
_entity_poly.pdbx_strand_id
1 'polypeptide(L)'
;MNDTAPGKPVRIRFTTDKDLARSWSLTLVAVGLRAMLAHEQGGYAIYVDPEHELRAAWELDQYDEENGTGSRKPPARREVFTLSFSNTAMAYAAILLFFFGAARREAFGVNWAAEGAMVAHHVTAQLELWRTVTALTLHLDLAHLASNIAFGIVFVWLLSKEIGAGMAWASVVLAGAAGNFANALWQSPSHTSIGASTAVFAAIGLLAALRHQWRPPKVSLRYWAPLGGGLMLMAFLGFGQGNVDYGAHVLGFASGVAGGWLLSRKDRAWFDDDVRQMNALKLAGATLAGAWGLALAV
;
A
#
# COMPACT_ATOMS: atom_id res chain seq x y z
N MET A 1 -6.39 3.74 60.08
CA MET A 1 -5.20 4.04 59.27
C MET A 1 -4.21 2.89 59.48
N ASN A 2 -4.25 1.86 58.66
CA ASN A 2 -3.25 0.79 58.68
C ASN A 2 -2.13 1.16 57.71
N ASP A 3 -1.06 1.67 58.27
CA ASP A 3 0.18 1.95 57.56
C ASP A 3 0.96 0.61 57.46
N THR A 4 0.60 -0.22 56.50
CA THR A 4 1.43 -1.38 56.17
C THR A 4 2.59 -0.87 55.35
N ALA A 5 3.82 -1.01 55.90
CA ALA A 5 5.05 -0.70 55.21
C ALA A 5 5.07 -1.32 53.81
N PRO A 6 5.47 -0.58 52.78
CA PRO A 6 5.47 -1.09 51.41
C PRO A 6 6.38 -2.33 51.34
N GLY A 7 5.83 -3.47 50.88
CA GLY A 7 6.57 -4.70 50.71
C GLY A 7 7.76 -4.47 49.76
N LYS A 8 8.85 -5.25 49.93
CA LYS A 8 9.98 -5.11 48.98
C LYS A 8 9.53 -5.40 47.56
N PRO A 9 9.93 -4.56 46.58
CA PRO A 9 9.57 -4.78 45.17
C PRO A 9 9.99 -6.16 44.68
N VAL A 10 9.12 -6.79 43.91
CA VAL A 10 9.32 -8.13 43.35
C VAL A 10 9.82 -8.04 41.94
N ARG A 11 10.86 -8.81 41.58
CA ARG A 11 11.36 -8.88 40.21
C ARG A 11 10.47 -9.79 39.37
N ILE A 12 9.88 -9.25 38.33
CA ILE A 12 8.95 -9.99 37.45
C ILE A 12 9.54 -10.35 36.08
N ARG A 13 10.53 -9.61 35.59
CA ARG A 13 11.22 -9.87 34.31
C ARG A 13 12.68 -9.48 34.39
N PHE A 14 13.49 -10.16 33.55
CA PHE A 14 14.89 -9.85 33.33
C PHE A 14 15.25 -10.03 31.86
N THR A 15 16.05 -9.13 31.28
CA THR A 15 16.54 -9.22 29.91
C THR A 15 17.91 -8.54 29.77
N THR A 16 18.72 -8.99 28.82
CA THR A 16 19.95 -8.31 28.41
C THR A 16 19.69 -7.16 27.42
N ASP A 17 18.47 -7.11 26.83
CA ASP A 17 18.05 -6.09 25.86
C ASP A 17 17.46 -4.89 26.57
N LYS A 18 18.17 -3.75 26.47
CA LYS A 18 17.73 -2.47 27.07
C LYS A 18 16.42 -1.95 26.50
N ASP A 19 16.22 -2.11 25.21
CA ASP A 19 15.03 -1.56 24.54
C ASP A 19 13.78 -2.40 24.86
N LEU A 20 13.95 -3.71 25.01
CA LEU A 20 12.91 -4.59 25.52
C LEU A 20 12.54 -4.25 26.97
N ALA A 21 13.52 -4.07 27.85
CA ALA A 21 13.26 -3.68 29.23
C ALA A 21 12.52 -2.34 29.35
N ARG A 22 12.88 -1.36 28.50
CA ARG A 22 12.15 -0.08 28.40
C ARG A 22 10.72 -0.27 27.94
N SER A 23 10.50 -1.11 26.93
CA SER A 23 9.16 -1.39 26.40
C SER A 23 8.28 -2.04 27.46
N TRP A 24 8.80 -3.02 28.21
CA TRP A 24 8.08 -3.62 29.35
C TRP A 24 7.71 -2.57 30.42
N SER A 25 8.68 -1.72 30.79
CA SER A 25 8.41 -0.65 31.76
C SER A 25 7.33 0.30 31.28
N LEU A 26 7.37 0.72 30.01
CA LEU A 26 6.37 1.61 29.42
C LEU A 26 4.98 0.94 29.34
N THR A 27 4.92 -0.35 29.03
CA THR A 27 3.67 -1.11 29.00
C THR A 27 3.00 -1.09 30.38
N LEU A 28 3.75 -1.36 31.45
CA LEU A 28 3.21 -1.34 32.81
C LEU A 28 2.75 0.06 33.23
N VAL A 29 3.52 1.10 32.90
CA VAL A 29 3.12 2.48 33.17
C VAL A 29 1.85 2.86 32.42
N ALA A 30 1.70 2.41 31.17
CA ALA A 30 0.52 2.69 30.34
C ALA A 30 -0.78 2.09 30.91
N VAL A 31 -0.69 0.98 31.65
CA VAL A 31 -1.83 0.34 32.32
C VAL A 31 -1.96 0.78 33.80
N GLY A 32 -1.21 1.82 34.20
CA GLY A 32 -1.32 2.44 35.52
C GLY A 32 -0.57 1.70 36.64
N LEU A 33 0.34 0.77 36.30
CA LEU A 33 1.17 0.06 37.26
C LEU A 33 2.50 0.77 37.43
N ARG A 34 2.95 0.91 38.69
CA ARG A 34 4.29 1.42 38.98
C ARG A 34 5.31 0.32 38.71
N ALA A 35 6.24 0.58 37.78
CA ALA A 35 7.33 -0.31 37.44
C ALA A 35 8.67 0.39 37.62
N MET A 36 9.59 -0.28 38.27
CA MET A 36 10.98 0.19 38.44
C MET A 36 11.90 -0.63 37.52
N LEU A 37 12.57 0.06 36.61
CA LEU A 37 13.61 -0.52 35.77
C LEU A 37 14.95 -0.38 36.49
N ALA A 38 15.59 -1.51 36.83
CA ALA A 38 16.90 -1.56 37.47
C ALA A 38 17.91 -2.14 36.51
N HIS A 39 19.15 -1.61 36.57
CA HIS A 39 20.30 -2.22 35.91
C HIS A 39 20.99 -3.17 36.92
N GLU A 40 21.09 -4.45 36.55
CA GLU A 40 21.74 -5.47 37.30
C GLU A 40 22.96 -6.04 36.56
N GLN A 41 23.77 -6.87 37.23
CA GLN A 41 24.89 -7.57 36.58
C GLN A 41 24.34 -8.43 35.42
N GLY A 42 24.72 -8.02 34.19
CA GLY A 42 24.38 -8.73 32.98
C GLY A 42 23.09 -8.29 32.28
N GLY A 43 22.35 -7.29 32.80
CA GLY A 43 21.14 -6.82 32.10
C GLY A 43 20.25 -5.88 32.88
N TYR A 44 18.98 -5.93 32.58
CA TYR A 44 17.93 -5.04 33.08
C TYR A 44 16.81 -5.86 33.71
N ALA A 45 16.38 -5.47 34.91
CA ALA A 45 15.28 -6.11 35.63
C ALA A 45 14.11 -5.15 35.81
N ILE A 46 12.89 -5.68 35.73
CA ILE A 46 11.65 -4.97 36.02
C ILE A 46 11.13 -5.40 37.39
N TYR A 47 10.91 -4.44 38.25
CA TYR A 47 10.36 -4.63 39.60
C TYR A 47 9.01 -3.92 39.70
N VAL A 48 8.10 -4.55 40.48
CA VAL A 48 6.78 -4.00 40.81
C VAL A 48 6.48 -4.21 42.30
N ASP A 49 5.48 -3.50 42.79
CA ASP A 49 4.99 -3.74 44.13
C ASP A 49 4.37 -5.15 44.23
N PRO A 50 4.55 -5.87 45.34
CA PRO A 50 4.09 -7.26 45.47
C PRO A 50 2.59 -7.46 45.20
N GLU A 51 1.77 -6.47 45.52
CA GLU A 51 0.33 -6.51 45.31
C GLU A 51 -0.05 -6.49 43.80
N HIS A 52 0.87 -6.07 42.94
CA HIS A 52 0.66 -5.95 41.50
C HIS A 52 1.38 -7.04 40.70
N GLU A 53 2.07 -7.97 41.34
CA GLU A 53 2.92 -8.99 40.69
C GLU A 53 2.16 -9.77 39.62
N LEU A 54 1.05 -10.39 39.98
CA LEU A 54 0.27 -11.23 39.07
C LEU A 54 -0.30 -10.44 37.87
N ARG A 55 -0.80 -9.24 38.14
CA ARG A 55 -1.34 -8.38 37.10
C ARG A 55 -0.23 -7.90 36.16
N ALA A 56 0.89 -7.47 36.72
CA ALA A 56 2.03 -7.01 35.94
C ALA A 56 2.65 -8.14 35.09
N ALA A 57 2.75 -9.35 35.64
CA ALA A 57 3.22 -10.52 34.90
C ALA A 57 2.29 -10.83 33.72
N TRP A 58 0.97 -10.80 33.92
CA TRP A 58 -0.03 -11.03 32.89
C TRP A 58 0.02 -9.95 31.77
N GLU A 59 0.15 -8.68 32.10
CA GLU A 59 0.29 -7.58 31.14
C GLU A 59 1.54 -7.73 30.28
N LEU A 60 2.66 -8.18 30.89
CA LEU A 60 3.89 -8.42 30.14
C LEU A 60 3.82 -9.69 29.28
N ASP A 61 3.12 -10.74 29.71
CA ASP A 61 2.87 -11.92 28.88
C ASP A 61 2.05 -11.55 27.66
N GLN A 62 1.02 -10.72 27.80
CA GLN A 62 0.23 -10.20 26.67
C GLN A 62 1.10 -9.34 25.73
N TYR A 63 1.94 -8.48 26.32
CA TYR A 63 2.89 -7.70 25.52
C TYR A 63 3.84 -8.60 24.73
N ASP A 64 4.38 -9.64 25.37
CA ASP A 64 5.33 -10.59 24.77
C ASP A 64 4.66 -11.42 23.65
N GLU A 65 3.41 -11.85 23.83
CA GLU A 65 2.62 -12.52 22.80
C GLU A 65 2.31 -11.60 21.62
N GLU A 66 1.91 -10.36 21.90
CA GLU A 66 1.56 -9.37 20.86
C GLU A 66 2.77 -8.90 20.06
N ASN A 67 3.94 -8.79 20.68
CA ASN A 67 5.16 -8.23 20.08
C ASN A 67 6.20 -9.28 19.69
N GLY A 68 5.93 -10.57 19.94
CA GLY A 68 6.81 -11.66 19.56
C GLY A 68 8.16 -11.63 20.28
N THR A 69 8.21 -11.09 21.51
CA THR A 69 9.44 -10.94 22.30
C THR A 69 9.95 -12.24 22.91
N GLY A 70 9.19 -13.34 22.76
CA GLY A 70 9.64 -14.69 23.06
C GLY A 70 10.75 -15.12 22.09
N SER A 71 11.99 -14.74 22.39
CA SER A 71 13.24 -15.37 21.90
C SER A 71 13.49 -15.51 20.39
N ARG A 72 12.77 -14.76 19.54
CA ARG A 72 13.18 -14.57 18.14
C ARG A 72 13.03 -13.09 17.80
N LYS A 73 14.18 -12.37 17.64
CA LYS A 73 14.17 -11.24 16.70
C LYS A 73 13.50 -11.78 15.44
N PRO A 74 12.41 -11.16 14.92
CA PRO A 74 11.97 -11.50 13.58
C PRO A 74 13.23 -11.46 12.73
N PRO A 75 13.50 -12.47 11.90
CA PRO A 75 14.68 -12.43 11.04
C PRO A 75 14.66 -11.06 10.38
N ALA A 76 15.79 -10.34 10.49
CA ALA A 76 15.92 -9.00 9.90
C ALA A 76 15.34 -9.13 8.50
N ARG A 77 14.23 -8.45 8.24
CA ARG A 77 13.52 -8.57 6.96
C ARG A 77 14.59 -8.30 5.92
N ARG A 78 14.99 -9.34 5.16
CA ARG A 78 15.94 -9.20 4.08
C ARG A 78 15.44 -8.01 3.28
N GLU A 79 16.30 -7.03 3.02
CA GLU A 79 15.89 -5.89 2.22
C GLU A 79 15.43 -6.42 0.87
N VAL A 80 14.14 -6.68 0.76
CA VAL A 80 13.50 -7.02 -0.51
C VAL A 80 13.80 -5.88 -1.46
N PHE A 81 13.97 -6.17 -2.75
CA PHE A 81 14.12 -5.17 -3.80
C PHE A 81 13.00 -4.11 -3.68
N THR A 82 13.22 -3.19 -2.77
CA THR A 82 12.35 -2.04 -2.53
C THR A 82 12.97 -0.88 -3.28
N LEU A 83 12.30 -0.43 -4.33
CA LEU A 83 12.62 0.88 -4.88
C LEU A 83 12.46 1.90 -3.74
N SER A 84 13.46 2.76 -3.57
CA SER A 84 13.33 3.88 -2.65
C SER A 84 12.11 4.72 -3.04
N PHE A 85 11.58 5.51 -2.10
CA PHE A 85 10.51 6.47 -2.44
C PHE A 85 10.88 7.30 -3.67
N SER A 86 12.13 7.80 -3.75
CA SER A 86 12.64 8.60 -4.86
C SER A 86 12.61 7.84 -6.19
N ASN A 87 13.05 6.58 -6.21
CA ASN A 87 13.07 5.79 -7.45
C ASN A 87 11.65 5.46 -7.94
N THR A 88 10.75 5.14 -7.03
CA THR A 88 9.32 4.94 -7.35
C THR A 88 8.71 6.22 -7.91
N ALA A 89 8.95 7.35 -7.24
CA ALA A 89 8.47 8.66 -7.65
C ALA A 89 8.99 9.07 -9.03
N MET A 90 10.30 8.94 -9.25
CA MET A 90 10.92 9.28 -10.53
C MET A 90 10.40 8.43 -11.67
N ALA A 91 10.33 7.10 -11.51
CA ALA A 91 9.87 6.20 -12.55
C ALA A 91 8.40 6.47 -12.91
N TYR A 92 7.53 6.61 -11.90
CA TYR A 92 6.11 6.89 -12.11
C TYR A 92 5.89 8.24 -12.79
N ALA A 93 6.50 9.30 -12.26
CA ALA A 93 6.39 10.63 -12.83
C ALA A 93 6.97 10.70 -14.26
N ALA A 94 8.12 10.07 -14.51
CA ALA A 94 8.75 10.06 -15.83
C ALA A 94 7.86 9.41 -16.89
N ILE A 95 7.24 8.26 -16.57
CA ILE A 95 6.30 7.57 -17.48
C ILE A 95 5.13 8.49 -17.82
N LEU A 96 4.45 9.05 -16.80
CA LEU A 96 3.27 9.87 -17.03
C LEU A 96 3.60 11.19 -17.76
N LEU A 97 4.72 11.84 -17.40
CA LEU A 97 5.20 13.05 -18.06
C LEU A 97 5.58 12.80 -19.53
N PHE A 98 6.22 11.64 -19.82
CA PHE A 98 6.54 11.26 -21.19
C PHE A 98 5.29 11.16 -22.05
N PHE A 99 4.28 10.37 -21.62
CA PHE A 99 3.04 10.20 -22.41
C PHE A 99 2.21 11.48 -22.48
N PHE A 100 2.18 12.27 -21.42
CA PHE A 100 1.54 13.58 -21.47
C PHE A 100 2.21 14.52 -22.46
N GLY A 101 3.55 14.57 -22.45
CA GLY A 101 4.32 15.37 -23.39
C GLY A 101 4.17 14.90 -24.83
N ALA A 102 4.17 13.58 -25.06
CA ALA A 102 3.98 12.97 -26.35
C ALA A 102 2.57 13.26 -26.93
N ALA A 103 1.54 13.08 -26.11
CA ALA A 103 0.16 13.33 -26.51
C ALA A 103 -0.10 14.82 -26.84
N ARG A 104 0.47 15.74 -26.04
CA ARG A 104 0.30 17.18 -26.25
C ARG A 104 0.97 17.71 -27.50
N ARG A 105 2.01 17.05 -27.99
CA ARG A 105 2.79 17.46 -29.15
C ARG A 105 2.52 16.61 -30.39
N GLU A 106 1.61 15.63 -30.29
CA GLU A 106 1.40 14.62 -31.34
C GLU A 106 2.76 14.04 -31.80
N ALA A 107 3.63 13.77 -30.80
CA ALA A 107 4.98 13.32 -31.06
C ALA A 107 4.98 12.13 -32.02
N PHE A 108 5.95 12.10 -32.93
CA PHE A 108 6.09 11.08 -33.98
C PHE A 108 4.90 11.03 -34.97
N GLY A 109 4.08 12.07 -35.05
CA GLY A 109 2.91 12.14 -35.92
C GLY A 109 1.73 11.27 -35.46
N VAL A 110 1.73 10.87 -34.18
CA VAL A 110 0.72 9.97 -33.60
C VAL A 110 -0.31 10.77 -32.80
N ASN A 111 -1.60 10.50 -33.03
CA ASN A 111 -2.67 10.94 -32.14
C ASN A 111 -2.77 9.99 -30.94
N TRP A 112 -1.91 10.18 -29.93
CA TRP A 112 -1.81 9.32 -28.76
C TRP A 112 -3.14 9.15 -28.00
N ALA A 113 -3.99 10.19 -28.01
CA ALA A 113 -5.29 10.12 -27.35
C ALA A 113 -6.26 9.23 -28.13
N ALA A 114 -6.31 9.32 -29.45
CA ALA A 114 -7.16 8.47 -30.27
C ALA A 114 -6.74 7.00 -30.19
N GLU A 115 -5.42 6.72 -30.24
CA GLU A 115 -4.90 5.36 -30.23
C GLU A 115 -4.92 4.72 -28.85
N GLY A 116 -4.78 5.51 -27.78
CA GLY A 116 -4.57 4.97 -26.43
C GLY A 116 -5.73 5.15 -25.45
N ALA A 117 -6.73 6.00 -25.71
CA ALA A 117 -7.86 6.18 -24.80
C ALA A 117 -8.72 4.91 -24.70
N MET A 118 -9.19 4.60 -23.51
CA MET A 118 -10.18 3.54 -23.31
C MET A 118 -11.53 4.03 -23.84
N VAL A 119 -11.92 3.52 -25.00
CA VAL A 119 -13.26 3.70 -25.60
C VAL A 119 -14.03 2.41 -25.39
N ALA A 120 -15.19 2.47 -24.71
CA ALA A 120 -15.91 1.27 -24.29
C ALA A 120 -16.25 0.33 -25.47
N HIS A 121 -16.72 0.90 -26.60
CA HIS A 121 -17.00 0.10 -27.81
C HIS A 121 -15.76 -0.60 -28.38
N HIS A 122 -14.63 0.11 -28.43
CA HIS A 122 -13.38 -0.47 -28.94
C HIS A 122 -12.91 -1.63 -28.07
N VAL A 123 -12.99 -1.49 -26.76
CA VAL A 123 -12.60 -2.55 -25.81
C VAL A 123 -13.54 -3.76 -25.88
N THR A 124 -14.86 -3.52 -25.94
CA THR A 124 -15.86 -4.60 -25.79
C THR A 124 -16.27 -5.25 -27.10
N ALA A 125 -16.35 -4.53 -28.19
CA ALA A 125 -16.78 -5.04 -29.49
C ALA A 125 -15.60 -5.28 -30.47
N GLN A 126 -14.54 -4.48 -30.42
CA GLN A 126 -13.38 -4.62 -31.29
C GLN A 126 -12.24 -5.37 -30.63
N LEU A 127 -12.35 -5.68 -29.30
CA LEU A 127 -11.35 -6.38 -28.51
C LEU A 127 -9.98 -5.68 -28.45
N GLU A 128 -9.97 -4.34 -28.57
CA GLU A 128 -8.78 -3.52 -28.41
C GLU A 128 -8.38 -3.42 -26.93
N LEU A 129 -8.01 -4.57 -26.34
CA LEU A 129 -7.76 -4.70 -24.91
C LEU A 129 -6.57 -3.87 -24.41
N TRP A 130 -5.62 -3.54 -25.29
CA TRP A 130 -4.50 -2.66 -24.94
C TRP A 130 -4.94 -1.29 -24.42
N ARG A 131 -6.11 -0.79 -24.85
CA ARG A 131 -6.68 0.48 -24.41
C ARG A 131 -6.94 0.52 -22.89
N THR A 132 -7.18 -0.62 -22.28
CA THR A 132 -7.35 -0.70 -20.81
C THR A 132 -6.07 -0.35 -20.07
N VAL A 133 -4.90 -0.56 -20.68
CA VAL A 133 -3.57 -0.26 -20.16
C VAL A 133 -3.09 1.11 -20.60
N THR A 134 -3.16 1.41 -21.92
CA THR A 134 -2.63 2.66 -22.48
C THR A 134 -3.36 3.89 -21.91
N ALA A 135 -4.67 3.79 -21.67
CA ALA A 135 -5.46 4.85 -21.05
C ALA A 135 -4.93 5.28 -19.67
N LEU A 136 -4.29 4.36 -18.91
CA LEU A 136 -3.69 4.66 -17.61
C LEU A 136 -2.51 5.65 -17.70
N THR A 137 -1.95 5.86 -18.87
CA THR A 137 -0.81 6.75 -19.10
C THR A 137 -1.19 8.12 -19.66
N LEU A 138 -2.40 8.27 -20.19
CA LEU A 138 -2.89 9.47 -20.80
C LEU A 138 -3.60 10.39 -19.79
N HIS A 139 -3.50 11.70 -20.01
CA HIS A 139 -4.13 12.69 -19.12
C HIS A 139 -4.68 13.87 -19.90
N LEU A 140 -5.85 14.35 -19.47
CA LEU A 140 -6.56 15.44 -20.14
C LEU A 140 -5.81 16.77 -20.04
N ASP A 141 -5.33 17.10 -18.82
CA ASP A 141 -4.68 18.37 -18.53
C ASP A 141 -3.62 18.21 -17.43
N LEU A 142 -2.92 19.32 -17.13
CA LEU A 142 -1.82 19.33 -16.16
C LEU A 142 -2.30 19.09 -14.73
N ALA A 143 -3.49 19.56 -14.35
CA ALA A 143 -4.02 19.36 -13.00
C ALA A 143 -4.38 17.89 -12.78
N HIS A 144 -5.00 17.24 -13.78
CA HIS A 144 -5.28 15.82 -13.81
C HIS A 144 -3.99 14.99 -13.71
N LEU A 145 -2.96 15.33 -14.49
CA LEU A 145 -1.64 14.69 -14.43
C LEU A 145 -0.99 14.85 -13.04
N ALA A 146 -0.95 16.08 -12.53
CA ALA A 146 -0.27 16.38 -11.26
C ALA A 146 -0.92 15.66 -10.07
N SER A 147 -2.25 15.62 -10.02
CA SER A 147 -2.97 14.87 -8.97
C SER A 147 -2.68 13.37 -9.04
N ASN A 148 -2.69 12.78 -10.24
CA ASN A 148 -2.36 11.38 -10.43
C ASN A 148 -0.90 11.05 -10.08
N ILE A 149 0.05 11.93 -10.41
CA ILE A 149 1.45 11.78 -9.98
C ILE A 149 1.53 11.80 -8.47
N ALA A 150 0.96 12.80 -7.81
CA ALA A 150 1.05 12.98 -6.37
C ALA A 150 0.48 11.76 -5.60
N PHE A 151 -0.74 11.35 -5.92
CA PHE A 151 -1.37 10.23 -5.24
C PHE A 151 -0.78 8.89 -5.65
N GLY A 152 -0.48 8.69 -6.93
CA GLY A 152 0.09 7.46 -7.42
C GLY A 152 1.43 7.15 -6.78
N ILE A 153 2.33 8.14 -6.65
CA ILE A 153 3.62 7.97 -5.95
C ILE A 153 3.40 7.44 -4.53
N VAL A 154 2.50 8.08 -3.78
CA VAL A 154 2.25 7.72 -2.38
C VAL A 154 1.71 6.29 -2.27
N PHE A 155 0.65 5.95 -3.03
CA PHE A 155 0.00 4.65 -2.88
C PHE A 155 0.80 3.50 -3.47
N VAL A 156 1.49 3.69 -4.61
CA VAL A 156 2.40 2.67 -5.15
C VAL A 156 3.58 2.43 -4.22
N TRP A 157 4.14 3.50 -3.63
CA TRP A 157 5.20 3.36 -2.63
C TRP A 157 4.73 2.64 -1.36
N LEU A 158 3.56 2.99 -0.80
CA LEU A 158 3.00 2.31 0.36
C LEU A 158 2.75 0.82 0.06
N LEU A 159 2.23 0.51 -1.13
CA LEU A 159 2.02 -0.86 -1.57
C LEU A 159 3.34 -1.61 -1.72
N SER A 160 4.38 -0.97 -2.27
CA SER A 160 5.72 -1.57 -2.41
C SER A 160 6.36 -1.93 -1.07
N LYS A 161 6.01 -1.24 0.01
CA LYS A 161 6.43 -1.60 1.37
C LYS A 161 5.75 -2.87 1.90
N GLU A 162 4.58 -3.21 1.40
CA GLU A 162 3.86 -4.42 1.82
C GLU A 162 4.27 -5.65 1.00
N ILE A 163 4.39 -5.51 -0.35
CA ILE A 163 4.58 -6.65 -1.26
C ILE A 163 5.82 -6.56 -2.17
N GLY A 164 6.71 -5.60 -1.95
CA GLY A 164 7.87 -5.35 -2.81
C GLY A 164 7.52 -4.54 -4.07
N ALA A 165 8.53 -3.91 -4.66
CA ALA A 165 8.34 -2.96 -5.75
C ALA A 165 7.84 -3.61 -7.04
N GLY A 166 8.40 -4.75 -7.42
CA GLY A 166 8.00 -5.45 -8.64
C GLY A 166 6.56 -5.91 -8.60
N MET A 167 6.17 -6.55 -7.50
CA MET A 167 4.79 -7.01 -7.30
C MET A 167 3.81 -5.84 -7.20
N ALA A 168 4.19 -4.74 -6.57
CA ALA A 168 3.37 -3.54 -6.50
C ALA A 168 3.08 -2.98 -7.89
N TRP A 169 4.11 -2.78 -8.71
CA TRP A 169 3.96 -2.27 -10.08
C TRP A 169 3.10 -3.19 -10.95
N ALA A 170 3.39 -4.51 -10.95
CA ALA A 170 2.60 -5.46 -11.72
C ALA A 170 1.14 -5.48 -11.27
N SER A 171 0.89 -5.52 -9.97
CA SER A 171 -0.46 -5.57 -9.42
C SER A 171 -1.25 -4.30 -9.74
N VAL A 172 -0.62 -3.12 -9.66
CA VAL A 172 -1.28 -1.84 -9.95
C VAL A 172 -1.64 -1.72 -11.44
N VAL A 173 -0.72 -2.09 -12.33
CA VAL A 173 -1.00 -2.06 -13.78
C VAL A 173 -2.12 -3.04 -14.14
N LEU A 174 -2.02 -4.29 -13.67
CA LEU A 174 -3.02 -5.32 -13.99
C LEU A 174 -4.39 -5.04 -13.37
N ALA A 175 -4.43 -4.60 -12.11
CA ALA A 175 -5.69 -4.27 -11.45
C ALA A 175 -6.30 -2.98 -12.03
N GLY A 176 -5.48 -2.00 -12.43
CA GLY A 176 -5.93 -0.81 -13.14
C GLY A 176 -6.52 -1.15 -14.51
N ALA A 177 -5.84 -2.02 -15.28
CA ALA A 177 -6.36 -2.52 -16.57
C ALA A 177 -7.67 -3.29 -16.39
N ALA A 178 -7.76 -4.16 -15.37
CA ALA A 178 -9.00 -4.87 -15.05
C ALA A 178 -10.14 -3.92 -14.65
N GLY A 179 -9.82 -2.84 -13.91
CA GLY A 179 -10.78 -1.79 -13.58
C GLY A 179 -11.28 -1.04 -14.80
N ASN A 180 -10.39 -0.67 -15.73
CA ASN A 180 -10.77 -0.06 -17.01
C ASN A 180 -11.58 -1.01 -17.88
N PHE A 181 -11.25 -2.29 -17.91
CA PHE A 181 -12.03 -3.30 -18.63
C PHE A 181 -13.45 -3.44 -18.04
N ALA A 182 -13.57 -3.53 -16.72
CA ALA A 182 -14.86 -3.56 -16.05
C ALA A 182 -15.66 -2.28 -16.29
N ASN A 183 -14.99 -1.11 -16.33
CA ASN A 183 -15.63 0.15 -16.67
C ASN A 183 -16.14 0.16 -18.11
N ALA A 184 -15.36 -0.35 -19.06
CA ALA A 184 -15.80 -0.46 -20.46
C ALA A 184 -17.06 -1.35 -20.63
N LEU A 185 -17.19 -2.41 -19.83
CA LEU A 185 -18.38 -3.28 -19.80
C LEU A 185 -19.60 -2.59 -19.16
N TRP A 186 -19.38 -1.67 -18.24
CA TRP A 186 -20.43 -0.97 -17.50
C TRP A 186 -20.97 0.25 -18.21
N GLN A 187 -20.13 0.97 -18.95
CA GLN A 187 -20.43 2.26 -19.56
C GLN A 187 -21.11 2.14 -20.93
N SER A 188 -21.64 3.27 -21.40
CA SER A 188 -22.17 3.35 -22.76
C SER A 188 -21.07 3.10 -23.81
N PRO A 189 -21.38 2.58 -25.00
CA PRO A 189 -20.38 2.30 -26.03
C PRO A 189 -19.49 3.49 -26.43
N SER A 190 -20.03 4.71 -26.38
CA SER A 190 -19.29 5.95 -26.70
C SER A 190 -18.47 6.50 -25.55
N HIS A 191 -18.52 5.89 -24.35
CA HIS A 191 -17.80 6.36 -23.20
C HIS A 191 -16.30 6.26 -23.42
N THR A 192 -15.59 7.35 -23.09
CA THR A 192 -14.13 7.44 -23.20
C THR A 192 -13.53 7.80 -21.86
N SER A 193 -12.48 7.09 -21.45
CA SER A 193 -11.77 7.31 -20.19
C SER A 193 -10.27 7.33 -20.41
N ILE A 194 -9.60 8.29 -19.75
CA ILE A 194 -8.13 8.40 -19.67
C ILE A 194 -7.72 8.84 -18.26
N GLY A 195 -6.58 8.39 -17.80
CA GLY A 195 -5.99 8.78 -16.52
C GLY A 195 -5.44 7.61 -15.72
N ALA A 196 -4.37 7.85 -14.98
CA ALA A 196 -3.80 6.88 -14.06
C ALA A 196 -4.71 6.63 -12.85
N SER A 197 -5.78 7.38 -12.66
CA SER A 197 -6.62 7.34 -11.47
C SER A 197 -7.22 5.96 -11.21
N THR A 198 -7.66 5.22 -12.24
CA THR A 198 -8.13 3.84 -12.10
C THR A 198 -7.07 2.94 -11.44
N ALA A 199 -5.80 3.07 -11.85
CA ALA A 199 -4.69 2.33 -11.27
C ALA A 199 -4.35 2.83 -9.85
N VAL A 200 -4.48 4.12 -9.56
CA VAL A 200 -4.30 4.67 -8.21
C VAL A 200 -5.38 4.15 -7.26
N PHE A 201 -6.64 4.11 -7.68
CA PHE A 201 -7.71 3.51 -6.89
C PHE A 201 -7.51 2.00 -6.73
N ALA A 202 -6.98 1.31 -7.75
CA ALA A 202 -6.60 -0.10 -7.63
C ALA A 202 -5.48 -0.28 -6.59
N ALA A 203 -4.47 0.60 -6.55
CA ALA A 203 -3.43 0.55 -5.51
C ALA A 203 -4.00 0.72 -4.10
N ILE A 204 -4.99 1.62 -3.92
CA ILE A 204 -5.69 1.80 -2.65
C ILE A 204 -6.47 0.53 -2.27
N GLY A 205 -7.20 -0.07 -3.22
CA GLY A 205 -7.94 -1.32 -3.02
C GLY A 205 -7.03 -2.51 -2.64
N LEU A 206 -5.92 -2.68 -3.37
CA LEU A 206 -4.87 -3.67 -3.07
C LEU A 206 -4.36 -3.51 -1.64
N LEU A 207 -3.97 -2.28 -1.28
CA LEU A 207 -3.43 -1.97 0.04
C LEU A 207 -4.45 -2.21 1.15
N ALA A 208 -5.71 -1.83 0.93
CA ALA A 208 -6.80 -2.07 1.88
C ALA A 208 -7.02 -3.56 2.14
N ALA A 209 -7.10 -4.37 1.08
CA ALA A 209 -7.32 -5.81 1.19
C ALA A 209 -6.14 -6.53 1.87
N LEU A 210 -4.91 -6.23 1.45
CA LEU A 210 -3.70 -6.82 2.05
C LEU A 210 -3.58 -6.49 3.54
N ARG A 211 -3.80 -5.23 3.92
CA ARG A 211 -3.73 -4.82 5.33
C ARG A 211 -4.84 -5.44 6.17
N HIS A 212 -6.05 -5.53 5.63
CA HIS A 212 -7.16 -6.17 6.33
C HIS A 212 -6.88 -7.64 6.64
N GLN A 213 -6.29 -8.37 5.69
CA GLN A 213 -6.01 -9.80 5.87
C GLN A 213 -4.78 -10.07 6.74
N TRP A 214 -3.71 -9.30 6.58
CA TRP A 214 -2.46 -9.56 7.28
C TRP A 214 -2.35 -8.89 8.65
N ARG A 215 -3.14 -7.87 8.89
CA ARG A 215 -3.20 -7.12 10.15
C ARG A 215 -4.66 -6.85 10.47
N PRO A 216 -5.39 -7.85 10.99
CA PRO A 216 -6.80 -7.64 11.35
C PRO A 216 -6.91 -6.43 12.26
N PRO A 217 -7.86 -5.54 12.02
CA PRO A 217 -7.91 -4.26 12.69
C PRO A 217 -8.19 -4.43 14.18
N LYS A 218 -7.24 -4.06 15.02
CA LYS A 218 -7.62 -3.31 16.21
C LYS A 218 -8.23 -2.03 15.65
N VAL A 219 -9.54 -1.81 15.84
CA VAL A 219 -10.30 -0.71 15.23
C VAL A 219 -9.66 0.62 15.63
N SER A 220 -8.66 1.06 14.90
CA SER A 220 -8.00 2.34 15.10
C SER A 220 -8.21 3.17 13.84
N LEU A 221 -8.90 4.29 14.00
CA LEU A 221 -9.07 5.29 12.94
C LEU A 221 -7.72 5.68 12.30
N ARG A 222 -6.64 5.68 13.08
CA ARG A 222 -5.26 5.94 12.60
C ARG A 222 -4.79 4.95 11.54
N TYR A 223 -5.29 3.71 11.56
CA TYR A 223 -4.91 2.68 10.58
C TYR A 223 -5.52 2.97 9.21
N TRP A 224 -6.77 3.44 9.18
CA TRP A 224 -7.54 3.72 7.97
C TRP A 224 -7.45 5.19 7.51
N ALA A 225 -7.00 6.09 8.38
CA ALA A 225 -6.93 7.52 8.10
C ALA A 225 -6.15 7.87 6.81
N PRO A 226 -4.99 7.25 6.49
CA PRO A 226 -4.28 7.54 5.25
C PRO A 226 -5.07 7.12 4.00
N LEU A 227 -5.79 5.99 4.08
CA LEU A 227 -6.64 5.49 2.99
C LEU A 227 -7.88 6.37 2.82
N GLY A 228 -8.56 6.67 3.91
CA GLY A 228 -9.74 7.55 3.89
C GLY A 228 -9.39 8.98 3.47
N GLY A 229 -8.29 9.53 3.98
CA GLY A 229 -7.79 10.84 3.59
C GLY A 229 -7.39 10.91 2.10
N GLY A 230 -6.72 9.88 1.59
CA GLY A 230 -6.38 9.79 0.18
C GLY A 230 -7.60 9.71 -0.73
N LEU A 231 -8.59 8.89 -0.36
CA LEU A 231 -9.87 8.79 -1.09
C LEU A 231 -10.64 10.12 -1.05
N MET A 232 -10.74 10.75 0.12
CA MET A 232 -11.45 12.03 0.26
C MET A 232 -10.76 13.13 -0.54
N LEU A 233 -9.44 13.23 -0.49
CA LEU A 233 -8.68 14.24 -1.22
C LEU A 233 -8.77 14.01 -2.73
N MET A 234 -8.74 12.76 -3.19
CA MET A 234 -8.88 12.42 -4.60
C MET A 234 -10.30 12.70 -5.10
N ALA A 235 -11.33 12.42 -4.30
CA ALA A 235 -12.70 12.85 -4.58
C ALA A 235 -12.78 14.37 -4.63
N PHE A 236 -12.20 15.09 -3.67
CA PHE A 236 -12.22 16.55 -3.62
C PHE A 236 -11.52 17.20 -4.82
N LEU A 237 -10.36 16.70 -5.25
CA LEU A 237 -9.67 17.20 -6.45
C LEU A 237 -10.40 16.83 -7.74
N GLY A 238 -11.21 15.77 -7.73
CA GLY A 238 -12.10 15.39 -8.84
C GLY A 238 -13.43 16.16 -8.89
N PHE A 239 -13.90 16.69 -7.74
CA PHE A 239 -15.10 17.51 -7.66
C PHE A 239 -14.85 18.90 -8.26
N GLY A 240 -15.55 19.22 -9.33
CA GLY A 240 -15.49 20.54 -9.97
C GLY A 240 -14.91 20.56 -11.37
N GLN A 241 -14.34 19.47 -11.85
CA GLN A 241 -13.99 19.25 -13.24
C GLN A 241 -15.04 18.31 -13.84
N GLY A 242 -15.87 18.77 -14.75
CA GLY A 242 -17.05 18.07 -15.28
C GLY A 242 -16.81 16.73 -16.00
N ASN A 243 -15.62 16.13 -15.90
CA ASN A 243 -15.20 14.93 -16.63
C ASN A 243 -14.57 13.87 -15.73
N VAL A 244 -14.97 13.75 -14.46
CA VAL A 244 -14.46 12.69 -13.58
C VAL A 244 -15.19 11.38 -13.85
N ASP A 245 -14.47 10.35 -14.24
CA ASP A 245 -14.99 8.99 -14.40
C ASP A 245 -15.09 8.25 -13.07
N TYR A 246 -16.18 8.47 -12.33
CA TYR A 246 -16.43 7.78 -11.04
C TYR A 246 -16.55 6.27 -11.22
N GLY A 247 -17.07 5.79 -12.37
CA GLY A 247 -17.14 4.36 -12.67
C GLY A 247 -15.75 3.72 -12.66
N ALA A 248 -14.81 4.33 -13.36
CA ALA A 248 -13.42 3.87 -13.39
C ALA A 248 -12.77 3.86 -11.99
N HIS A 249 -13.05 4.86 -11.14
CA HIS A 249 -12.53 4.91 -9.77
C HIS A 249 -13.07 3.76 -8.91
N VAL A 250 -14.38 3.55 -8.90
CA VAL A 250 -15.02 2.48 -8.12
C VAL A 250 -14.58 1.10 -8.61
N LEU A 251 -14.56 0.89 -9.93
CA LEU A 251 -14.17 -0.40 -10.50
C LEU A 251 -12.67 -0.66 -10.39
N GLY A 252 -11.84 0.38 -10.46
CA GLY A 252 -10.42 0.31 -10.14
C GLY A 252 -10.19 -0.14 -8.70
N PHE A 253 -10.86 0.50 -7.74
CA PHE A 253 -10.78 0.12 -6.33
C PHE A 253 -11.25 -1.33 -6.11
N ALA A 254 -12.39 -1.73 -6.69
CA ALA A 254 -12.93 -3.10 -6.57
C ALA A 254 -11.96 -4.14 -7.16
N SER A 255 -11.38 -3.86 -8.34
CA SER A 255 -10.36 -4.72 -8.95
C SER A 255 -9.11 -4.84 -8.07
N GLY A 256 -8.70 -3.72 -7.44
CA GLY A 256 -7.63 -3.70 -6.47
C GLY A 256 -7.94 -4.55 -5.22
N VAL A 257 -9.14 -4.44 -4.67
CA VAL A 257 -9.58 -5.27 -3.52
C VAL A 257 -9.54 -6.75 -3.89
N ALA A 258 -10.06 -7.13 -5.05
CA ALA A 258 -10.03 -8.51 -5.52
C ALA A 258 -8.59 -9.02 -5.69
N GLY A 259 -7.71 -8.24 -6.33
CA GLY A 259 -6.30 -8.57 -6.50
C GLY A 259 -5.56 -8.68 -5.16
N GLY A 260 -5.79 -7.75 -4.23
CA GLY A 260 -5.21 -7.77 -2.90
C GLY A 260 -5.67 -8.96 -2.06
N TRP A 261 -6.93 -9.33 -2.16
CA TRP A 261 -7.46 -10.54 -1.52
C TRP A 261 -6.82 -11.82 -2.09
N LEU A 262 -6.60 -11.91 -3.40
CA LEU A 262 -5.89 -13.04 -4.00
C LEU A 262 -4.43 -13.11 -3.52
N LEU A 263 -3.73 -11.97 -3.51
CA LEU A 263 -2.35 -11.89 -3.06
C LEU A 263 -2.19 -12.16 -1.56
N SER A 264 -3.17 -11.79 -0.75
CA SER A 264 -3.15 -12.00 0.70
C SER A 264 -3.15 -13.47 1.13
N ARG A 265 -3.49 -14.38 0.21
CA ARG A 265 -3.40 -15.84 0.42
C ARG A 265 -1.96 -16.35 0.42
N LYS A 266 -1.00 -15.51 0.03
CA LYS A 266 0.42 -15.82 0.08
C LYS A 266 1.02 -15.31 1.38
N ASP A 267 1.96 -16.07 1.93
CA ASP A 267 2.74 -15.61 3.07
C ASP A 267 3.59 -14.41 2.70
N ARG A 268 3.88 -13.54 3.66
CA ARG A 268 4.73 -12.36 3.41
C ARG A 268 6.10 -12.72 2.87
N ALA A 269 6.70 -13.82 3.35
CA ALA A 269 7.97 -14.33 2.87
C ALA A 269 7.95 -14.68 1.36
N TRP A 270 6.77 -14.98 0.81
CA TRP A 270 6.63 -15.21 -0.63
C TRP A 270 6.98 -13.98 -1.46
N PHE A 271 6.78 -12.78 -0.92
CA PHE A 271 7.11 -11.52 -1.59
C PHE A 271 8.58 -11.12 -1.43
N ASP A 272 9.35 -11.81 -0.59
CA ASP A 272 10.75 -11.49 -0.29
C ASP A 272 11.74 -12.15 -1.30
N ASP A 273 11.26 -12.69 -2.41
CA ASP A 273 12.05 -13.32 -3.47
C ASP A 273 12.41 -12.31 -4.57
N ASP A 274 13.69 -12.00 -4.71
CA ASP A 274 14.20 -11.00 -5.65
C ASP A 274 13.94 -11.36 -7.11
N VAL A 275 13.99 -12.67 -7.47
CA VAL A 275 13.70 -13.14 -8.83
C VAL A 275 12.24 -12.89 -9.16
N ARG A 276 11.34 -13.17 -8.22
CA ARG A 276 9.91 -12.90 -8.38
C ARG A 276 9.62 -11.42 -8.51
N GLN A 277 10.26 -10.59 -7.69
CA GLN A 277 10.13 -9.14 -7.77
C GLN A 277 10.60 -8.62 -9.15
N MET A 278 11.74 -9.10 -9.63
CA MET A 278 12.26 -8.70 -10.93
C MET A 278 11.36 -9.19 -12.08
N ASN A 279 10.84 -10.41 -12.01
CA ASN A 279 9.94 -10.93 -13.05
C ASN A 279 8.60 -10.17 -13.04
N ALA A 280 8.08 -9.80 -11.88
CA ALA A 280 6.88 -8.98 -11.77
C ALA A 280 7.12 -7.56 -12.35
N LEU A 281 8.26 -6.95 -12.07
CA LEU A 281 8.62 -5.65 -12.65
C LEU A 281 8.74 -5.72 -14.19
N LYS A 282 9.39 -6.76 -14.71
CA LYS A 282 9.46 -7.02 -16.15
C LYS A 282 8.08 -7.21 -16.76
N LEU A 283 7.18 -7.93 -16.06
CA LEU A 283 5.79 -8.11 -16.50
C LEU A 283 5.07 -6.75 -16.59
N ALA A 284 5.19 -5.88 -15.58
CA ALA A 284 4.59 -4.55 -15.62
C ALA A 284 5.10 -3.74 -16.82
N GLY A 285 6.42 -3.71 -17.03
CA GLY A 285 7.05 -3.03 -18.17
C GLY A 285 6.64 -3.60 -19.51
N ALA A 286 6.64 -4.93 -19.65
CA ALA A 286 6.23 -5.62 -20.87
C ALA A 286 4.74 -5.40 -21.18
N THR A 287 3.87 -5.39 -20.16
CA THR A 287 2.44 -5.09 -20.33
C THR A 287 2.24 -3.68 -20.88
N LEU A 288 2.94 -2.68 -20.30
CA LEU A 288 2.83 -1.30 -20.76
C LEU A 288 3.41 -1.12 -22.18
N ALA A 289 4.62 -1.62 -22.40
CA ALA A 289 5.28 -1.52 -23.72
C ALA A 289 4.53 -2.29 -24.81
N GLY A 290 4.05 -3.51 -24.49
CA GLY A 290 3.25 -4.30 -25.40
C GLY A 290 1.91 -3.67 -25.75
N ALA A 291 1.23 -3.08 -24.76
CA ALA A 291 -0.02 -2.36 -24.99
C ALA A 291 0.15 -1.17 -25.94
N TRP A 292 1.18 -0.35 -25.73
CA TRP A 292 1.49 0.73 -26.66
C TRP A 292 2.01 0.24 -28.01
N GLY A 293 2.80 -0.86 -28.04
CA GLY A 293 3.21 -1.49 -29.28
C GLY A 293 2.03 -1.93 -30.13
N LEU A 294 1.00 -2.53 -29.53
CA LEU A 294 -0.25 -2.89 -30.21
C LEU A 294 -1.03 -1.64 -30.68
N ALA A 295 -1.18 -0.65 -29.82
CA ALA A 295 -1.90 0.60 -30.13
C ALA A 295 -1.30 1.34 -31.34
N LEU A 296 0.03 1.27 -31.52
CA LEU A 296 0.73 1.96 -32.61
C LEU A 296 0.90 1.11 -33.87
N ALA A 297 0.53 -0.18 -33.82
CA ALA A 297 0.64 -1.11 -34.95
C ALA A 297 -0.66 -1.24 -35.75
N VAL A 298 -1.78 -0.80 -35.19
CA VAL A 298 -3.13 -0.84 -35.80
C VAL A 298 -3.45 0.50 -36.43
#